data_731f474bcf3b3cb007203b5962bf9d7d
#
_entry.id   731f474bcf3b3cb007203b5962bf9d7d
#
_cell.length_a   1.000
_cell.length_b   1.000
_cell.length_c   1.000
_cell.angle_alpha   90.00
_cell.angle_beta   90.00
_cell.angle_gamma   90.00
#
_symmetry.space_group_name_H-M   'P 1'
#
loop_
_entity.id
_entity.type
_entity.pdbx_description
1 polymer ?
#
loop_
_entity_poly.entity_id
_entity_poly.type
_entity_poly.pdbx_seq_one_letter_code
_entity_poly.pdbx_strand_id
1 'polypeptide(L)'
;QEGFKVAVLRASVDASRREDWIAEQLDRGIDVLVTNPELVKTGLDLLEFPTIVFMQSGYNVYSLQQAARRSWRIGQKLPVRVIYLGYAASSQMTCLGLMARKIMVSQSTSGDVPESGLDVLNQDGDSVEVALARQLVAA
;
A
#
# COMPACT_ATOMS: atom_id res chain seq x y z
N GLN A 1 16.32 1.01 -20.86
CA GLN A 1 16.59 1.84 -19.65
C GLN A 1 15.83 3.13 -19.86
N GLU A 2 14.64 3.22 -19.33
CA GLU A 2 13.91 4.47 -19.24
C GLU A 2 14.54 5.21 -18.06
N GLY A 3 15.16 6.35 -18.30
CA GLY A 3 16.05 7.07 -17.39
C GLY A 3 15.42 7.66 -16.13
N PHE A 4 14.59 6.89 -15.39
CA PHE A 4 14.02 7.29 -14.10
C PHE A 4 15.11 7.35 -13.02
N LYS A 5 15.11 8.43 -12.26
CA LYS A 5 15.92 8.58 -11.06
C LYS A 5 15.22 7.91 -9.88
N VAL A 6 15.85 6.90 -9.31
CA VAL A 6 15.27 6.07 -8.24
C VAL A 6 16.04 6.27 -6.95
N ALA A 7 15.35 6.55 -5.85
CA ALA A 7 15.92 6.52 -4.51
C ALA A 7 15.33 5.36 -3.69
N VAL A 8 16.15 4.75 -2.82
CA VAL A 8 15.74 3.64 -1.96
C VAL A 8 15.89 4.04 -0.50
N LEU A 9 14.78 4.23 0.20
CA LEU A 9 14.79 4.47 1.64
C LEU A 9 14.94 3.14 2.38
N ARG A 10 16.03 3.01 3.13
CA ARG A 10 16.37 1.80 3.91
C ARG A 10 16.19 2.02 5.40
N ALA A 11 16.06 0.93 6.14
CA ALA A 11 15.96 0.95 7.61
C ALA A 11 17.21 1.53 8.30
N SER A 12 18.35 1.60 7.61
CA SER A 12 19.58 2.25 8.11
C SER A 12 19.47 3.77 8.25
N VAL A 13 18.45 4.39 7.65
CA VAL A 13 18.15 5.82 7.86
C VAL A 13 17.33 5.96 9.14
N ASP A 14 17.86 6.68 10.10
CA ASP A 14 17.18 6.92 11.37
C ASP A 14 15.80 7.55 11.16
N ALA A 15 14.84 7.12 11.99
CA ALA A 15 13.45 7.57 11.85
C ALA A 15 13.30 9.10 11.88
N SER A 16 14.07 9.78 12.73
CA SER A 16 14.08 11.23 12.86
C SER A 16 14.66 11.97 11.64
N ARG A 17 15.43 11.29 10.80
CA ARG A 17 16.10 11.88 9.62
C ARG A 17 15.44 11.51 8.30
N ARG A 18 14.39 10.68 8.31
CA ARG A 18 13.76 10.20 7.06
C ARG A 18 13.10 11.32 6.26
N GLU A 19 12.47 12.26 6.96
CA GLU A 19 11.84 13.41 6.30
C GLU A 19 12.86 14.28 5.56
N ASP A 20 13.94 14.66 6.24
CA ASP A 20 15.04 15.43 5.65
C ASP A 20 15.68 14.65 4.49
N TRP A 21 15.87 13.35 4.66
CA TRP A 21 16.45 12.50 3.63
C TRP A 21 15.57 12.45 2.37
N ILE A 22 14.24 12.36 2.53
CA ILE A 22 13.29 12.39 1.40
C ILE A 22 13.33 13.75 0.72
N ALA A 23 13.34 14.85 1.48
CA ALA A 23 13.45 16.20 0.94
C ALA A 23 14.73 16.37 0.10
N GLU A 24 15.88 15.91 0.60
CA GLU A 24 17.14 15.90 -0.16
C GLU A 24 17.04 15.11 -1.47
N GLN A 25 16.33 13.96 -1.48
CA GLN A 25 16.16 13.18 -2.71
C GLN A 25 15.25 13.90 -3.71
N LEU A 26 14.18 14.55 -3.23
CA LEU A 26 13.29 15.36 -4.07
C LEU A 26 14.04 16.53 -4.69
N ASP A 27 14.90 17.23 -3.96
CA ASP A 27 15.76 18.31 -4.47
C ASP A 27 16.71 17.80 -5.58
N ARG A 28 17.11 16.52 -5.51
CA ARG A 28 17.89 15.86 -6.57
C ARG A 28 17.05 15.42 -7.77
N GLY A 29 15.73 15.64 -7.70
CA GLY A 29 14.78 15.36 -8.75
C GLY A 29 14.55 13.86 -8.97
N ILE A 30 14.29 13.10 -7.90
CA ILE A 30 13.90 11.69 -8.04
C ILE A 30 12.48 11.57 -8.61
N ASP A 31 12.31 10.55 -9.45
CA ASP A 31 11.01 10.19 -10.03
C ASP A 31 10.31 9.08 -9.22
N VAL A 32 11.09 8.20 -8.59
CA VAL A 32 10.58 7.02 -7.88
C VAL A 32 11.26 6.87 -6.52
N LEU A 33 10.44 6.74 -5.49
CA LEU A 33 10.87 6.37 -4.15
C LEU A 33 10.52 4.90 -3.88
N VAL A 34 11.51 4.05 -3.63
CA VAL A 34 11.33 2.66 -3.22
C VAL A 34 11.54 2.55 -1.71
N THR A 35 10.57 1.96 -1.01
CA THR A 35 10.65 1.83 0.44
C THR A 35 9.83 0.66 0.97
N ASN A 36 10.10 0.26 2.21
CA ASN A 36 9.21 -0.63 2.95
C ASN A 36 8.07 0.19 3.56
N PRO A 37 6.79 -0.23 3.44
CA PRO A 37 5.65 0.45 4.05
C PRO A 37 5.82 0.74 5.55
N GLU A 38 6.49 -0.14 6.28
CA GLU A 38 6.76 0.03 7.72
C GLU A 38 7.64 1.27 8.03
N LEU A 39 8.50 1.69 7.10
CA LEU A 39 9.37 2.85 7.30
C LEU A 39 8.64 4.18 7.11
N VAL A 40 7.54 4.18 6.34
CA VAL A 40 6.80 5.40 5.96
C VAL A 40 5.43 5.52 6.64
N LYS A 41 4.98 4.49 7.36
CA LYS A 41 3.65 4.49 8.01
C LYS A 41 3.49 5.56 9.10
N THR A 42 4.57 6.08 9.65
CA THR A 42 4.54 7.08 10.73
C THR A 42 5.31 8.34 10.34
N GLY A 43 4.68 9.50 10.51
CA GLY A 43 5.33 10.81 10.54
C GLY A 43 5.78 11.41 9.20
N LEU A 44 5.71 10.69 8.07
CA LEU A 44 6.20 11.18 6.79
C LEU A 44 5.05 11.67 5.90
N ASP A 45 5.28 12.74 5.16
CA ASP A 45 4.41 13.24 4.10
C ASP A 45 5.01 12.88 2.74
N LEU A 46 4.20 12.28 1.86
CA LEU A 46 4.62 11.81 0.54
C LEU A 46 3.73 12.43 -0.56
N LEU A 47 3.43 13.72 -0.42
CA LEU A 47 2.52 14.46 -1.31
C LEU A 47 3.04 14.52 -2.77
N GLU A 48 4.36 14.52 -2.95
CA GLU A 48 5.03 14.52 -4.26
C GLU A 48 4.91 13.18 -4.99
N PHE A 49 4.46 12.13 -4.30
CA PHE A 49 4.27 10.80 -4.87
C PHE A 49 2.79 10.41 -4.92
N PRO A 50 2.00 10.95 -5.88
CA PRO A 50 0.56 10.68 -5.95
C PRO A 50 0.23 9.27 -6.41
N THR A 51 1.20 8.51 -6.93
CA THR A 51 1.03 7.11 -7.31
C THR A 51 1.83 6.21 -6.38
N ILE A 52 1.13 5.28 -5.73
CA ILE A 52 1.72 4.28 -4.84
C ILE A 52 1.53 2.91 -5.46
N VAL A 53 2.61 2.11 -5.49
CA VAL A 53 2.57 0.74 -5.98
C VAL A 53 3.05 -0.21 -4.88
N PHE A 54 2.16 -1.08 -4.41
CA PHE A 54 2.52 -2.16 -3.51
C PHE A 54 2.91 -3.40 -4.31
N MET A 55 4.21 -3.68 -4.39
CA MET A 55 4.74 -4.86 -5.09
C MET A 55 4.58 -6.15 -4.28
N GLN A 56 4.62 -6.03 -2.97
CA GLN A 56 4.31 -7.11 -2.03
C GLN A 56 3.33 -6.57 -0.98
N SER A 57 2.13 -7.09 -1.00
CA SER A 57 1.17 -6.86 0.07
C SER A 57 1.39 -7.92 1.14
N GLY A 58 1.91 -7.52 2.29
CA GLY A 58 1.89 -8.36 3.49
C GLY A 58 0.46 -8.51 4.02
N TYR A 59 0.28 -9.30 5.07
CA TYR A 59 -1.04 -9.51 5.71
C TYR A 59 -1.49 -8.34 6.60
N ASN A 60 -0.67 -7.30 6.77
CA ASN A 60 -0.97 -6.16 7.63
C ASN A 60 -1.66 -5.04 6.86
N VAL A 61 -2.99 -5.10 6.80
CA VAL A 61 -3.86 -4.10 6.17
C VAL A 61 -3.63 -2.71 6.75
N TYR A 62 -3.44 -2.61 8.07
CA TYR A 62 -3.25 -1.33 8.74
C TYR A 62 -1.99 -0.59 8.25
N SER A 63 -0.86 -1.30 8.15
CA SER A 63 0.38 -0.71 7.63
C SER A 63 0.25 -0.24 6.18
N LEU A 64 -0.45 -1.00 5.34
CA LEU A 64 -0.69 -0.61 3.95
C LEU A 64 -1.59 0.62 3.84
N GLN A 65 -2.68 0.67 4.61
CA GLN A 65 -3.57 1.84 4.64
C GLN A 65 -2.85 3.08 5.18
N GLN A 66 -2.05 2.94 6.24
CA GLN A 66 -1.28 4.04 6.79
C GLN A 66 -0.24 4.56 5.78
N ALA A 67 0.46 3.68 5.07
CA ALA A 67 1.39 4.06 4.02
C ALA A 67 0.68 4.76 2.85
N ALA A 68 -0.47 4.25 2.40
CA ALA A 68 -1.25 4.86 1.34
C ALA A 68 -1.75 6.27 1.71
N ARG A 69 -2.17 6.47 2.96
CA ARG A 69 -2.61 7.78 3.47
C ARG A 69 -1.52 8.84 3.50
N ARG A 70 -0.25 8.48 3.35
CA ARG A 70 0.86 9.45 3.30
C ARG A 70 0.87 10.32 2.05
N SER A 71 0.39 9.78 0.93
CA SER A 71 0.19 10.56 -0.31
C SER A 71 -1.19 11.20 -0.37
N TRP A 72 -2.19 10.65 0.33
CA TRP A 72 -3.55 11.19 0.39
C TRP A 72 -3.78 11.95 1.69
N ARG A 73 -3.36 13.20 1.72
CA ARG A 73 -3.41 14.05 2.90
C ARG A 73 -3.87 15.46 2.52
N ILE A 74 -4.24 16.26 3.54
CA ILE A 74 -4.53 17.69 3.35
C ILE A 74 -3.33 18.35 2.67
N GLY A 75 -3.59 19.04 1.54
CA GLY A 75 -2.55 19.64 0.71
C GLY A 75 -2.26 18.89 -0.60
N GLN A 76 -2.74 17.65 -0.76
CA GLN A 76 -2.63 16.94 -2.03
C GLN A 76 -3.52 17.58 -3.10
N LYS A 77 -2.90 17.94 -4.23
CA LYS A 77 -3.58 18.60 -5.37
C LYS A 77 -3.80 17.65 -6.55
N LEU A 78 -3.15 16.51 -6.53
CA LEU A 78 -3.22 15.52 -7.61
C LEU A 78 -4.09 14.33 -7.18
N PRO A 79 -4.78 13.66 -8.13
CA PRO A 79 -5.48 12.41 -7.85
C PRO A 79 -4.50 11.35 -7.34
N VAL A 80 -4.75 10.79 -6.17
CA VAL A 80 -3.91 9.72 -5.63
C VAL A 80 -4.37 8.38 -6.21
N ARG A 81 -3.40 7.62 -6.71
CA ARG A 81 -3.62 6.28 -7.24
C ARG A 81 -2.86 5.26 -6.39
N VAL A 82 -3.55 4.24 -5.92
CA VAL A 82 -2.96 3.12 -5.18
C VAL A 82 -3.11 1.84 -6.00
N ILE A 83 -2.00 1.19 -6.31
CA ILE A 83 -1.93 0.00 -7.15
C ILE A 83 -1.37 -1.15 -6.32
N TYR A 84 -2.05 -2.28 -6.33
CA TYR A 84 -1.58 -3.52 -5.71
C TYR A 84 -1.21 -4.52 -6.80
N LEU A 85 0.03 -5.01 -6.77
CA LEU A 85 0.49 -6.04 -7.69
C LEU A 85 0.41 -7.41 -7.02
N GLY A 86 0.02 -8.41 -7.79
CA GLY A 86 0.00 -9.80 -7.35
C GLY A 86 0.07 -10.74 -8.55
N TYR A 87 0.72 -11.88 -8.39
CA TYR A 87 0.74 -12.91 -9.40
C TYR A 87 -0.62 -13.61 -9.47
N ALA A 88 -1.18 -13.73 -10.67
CA ALA A 88 -2.44 -14.45 -10.89
C ALA A 88 -2.34 -15.89 -10.36
N ALA A 89 -3.45 -16.39 -9.79
CA ALA A 89 -3.56 -17.74 -9.22
C ALA A 89 -2.52 -18.06 -8.10
N SER A 90 -2.01 -17.03 -7.43
CA SER A 90 -1.07 -17.20 -6.31
C SER A 90 -1.72 -16.91 -4.96
N SER A 91 -1.06 -17.35 -3.87
CA SER A 91 -1.44 -16.99 -2.51
C SER A 91 -1.46 -15.47 -2.25
N GLN A 92 -0.71 -14.69 -3.05
CA GLN A 92 -0.76 -13.23 -3.00
C GLN A 92 -2.14 -12.69 -3.40
N MET A 93 -2.78 -13.24 -4.43
CA MET A 93 -4.13 -12.81 -4.84
C MET A 93 -5.16 -13.16 -3.78
N THR A 94 -5.06 -14.33 -3.15
CA THR A 94 -5.90 -14.68 -2.01
C THR A 94 -5.70 -13.69 -0.86
N CYS A 95 -4.45 -13.38 -0.53
CA CYS A 95 -4.12 -12.39 0.50
C CYS A 95 -4.73 -11.01 0.19
N LEU A 96 -4.63 -10.54 -1.05
CA LEU A 96 -5.24 -9.27 -1.49
C LEU A 96 -6.77 -9.28 -1.32
N GLY A 97 -7.45 -10.36 -1.72
CA GLY A 97 -8.88 -10.54 -1.51
C GLY A 97 -9.28 -10.49 -0.04
N LEU A 98 -8.49 -11.11 0.83
CA LEU A 98 -8.69 -11.09 2.28
C LEU A 98 -8.50 -9.71 2.89
N MET A 99 -7.49 -8.97 2.41
CA MET A 99 -7.25 -7.60 2.84
C MET A 99 -8.39 -6.68 2.39
N ALA A 100 -8.91 -6.85 1.18
CA ALA A 100 -10.06 -6.12 0.68
C ALA A 100 -11.27 -6.27 1.62
N ARG A 101 -11.58 -7.50 2.02
CA ARG A 101 -12.68 -7.78 2.99
C ARG A 101 -12.46 -7.10 4.34
N LYS A 102 -11.24 -7.17 4.90
CA LYS A 102 -10.92 -6.50 6.17
C LYS A 102 -11.09 -4.99 6.08
N ILE A 103 -10.69 -4.39 4.96
CA ILE A 103 -10.87 -2.95 4.69
C ILE A 103 -12.36 -2.61 4.63
N MET A 104 -13.17 -3.36 3.89
CA MET A 104 -14.61 -3.16 3.81
C MET A 104 -15.30 -3.23 5.18
N VAL A 105 -15.02 -4.28 5.96
CA VAL A 105 -15.59 -4.43 7.31
C VAL A 105 -15.18 -3.27 8.20
N SER A 106 -13.93 -2.84 8.15
CA SER A 106 -13.46 -1.69 8.94
C SER A 106 -14.15 -0.39 8.53
N GLN A 107 -14.37 -0.17 7.25
CA GLN A 107 -15.02 1.02 6.71
C GLN A 107 -16.53 1.03 6.98
N SER A 108 -17.21 -0.10 6.82
CA SER A 108 -18.64 -0.21 7.15
C SER A 108 -18.91 0.03 8.64
N THR A 109 -17.96 -0.29 9.51
CA THR A 109 -18.05 -0.04 10.95
C THR A 109 -17.80 1.42 11.30
N SER A 110 -17.00 2.15 10.49
CA SER A 110 -16.71 3.58 10.68
C SER A 110 -17.63 4.52 9.87
N GLY A 111 -18.59 3.99 9.12
CA GLY A 111 -19.55 4.79 8.33
C GLY A 111 -19.03 5.27 6.98
N ASP A 112 -17.80 4.95 6.62
CA ASP A 112 -17.22 5.24 5.30
C ASP A 112 -17.50 4.08 4.34
N VAL A 113 -18.34 4.29 3.33
CA VAL A 113 -18.58 3.30 2.27
C VAL A 113 -17.78 3.72 1.03
N PRO A 114 -16.70 3.03 0.66
CA PRO A 114 -15.97 3.33 -0.56
C PRO A 114 -16.71 2.81 -1.79
N GLU A 115 -16.85 3.65 -2.80
CA GLU A 115 -17.49 3.29 -4.08
C GLU A 115 -16.54 2.57 -5.07
N SER A 116 -15.28 2.40 -4.74
CA SER A 116 -14.29 1.77 -5.64
C SER A 116 -13.02 1.32 -4.93
N GLY A 117 -12.31 0.34 -5.48
CA GLY A 117 -11.02 -0.13 -5.00
C GLY A 117 -10.91 -1.64 -4.87
N LEU A 118 -10.40 -2.13 -3.74
CA LEU A 118 -10.24 -3.57 -3.46
C LEU A 118 -11.58 -4.33 -3.30
N ASP A 119 -12.70 -3.63 -3.25
CA ASP A 119 -14.04 -4.20 -3.10
C ASP A 119 -14.41 -5.14 -4.24
N VAL A 120 -13.88 -4.89 -5.44
CA VAL A 120 -14.11 -5.72 -6.63
C VAL A 120 -13.58 -7.16 -6.46
N LEU A 121 -12.66 -7.40 -5.53
CA LEU A 121 -12.09 -8.71 -5.26
C LEU A 121 -12.90 -9.55 -4.25
N ASN A 122 -13.99 -9.01 -3.73
CA ASN A 122 -14.76 -9.63 -2.63
C ASN A 122 -15.99 -10.41 -3.15
N GLN A 123 -15.81 -11.40 -4.00
CA GLN A 123 -16.95 -12.11 -4.62
C GLN A 123 -17.49 -13.32 -3.84
N ASP A 124 -16.75 -13.87 -2.87
CA ASP A 124 -17.08 -15.18 -2.26
C ASP A 124 -17.24 -15.20 -0.75
N GLY A 125 -18.05 -14.59 -0.07
CA GLY A 125 -18.55 -14.75 1.32
C GLY A 125 -17.73 -15.52 2.42
N ASP A 126 -16.60 -16.12 2.13
CA ASP A 126 -15.81 -16.98 3.04
C ASP A 126 -14.89 -16.21 4.02
N SER A 127 -14.63 -16.78 5.20
CA SER A 127 -13.64 -16.22 6.13
C SER A 127 -12.20 -16.40 5.61
N VAL A 128 -11.29 -15.53 6.10
CA VAL A 128 -9.87 -15.49 5.70
C VAL A 128 -9.18 -16.85 5.83
N GLU A 129 -9.42 -17.50 6.98
CA GLU A 129 -8.81 -18.76 7.34
C GLU A 129 -9.32 -19.89 6.43
N VAL A 130 -10.62 -19.90 6.13
CA VAL A 130 -11.26 -20.90 5.26
C VAL A 130 -10.79 -20.77 3.81
N ALA A 131 -10.67 -19.55 3.29
CA ALA A 131 -10.17 -19.31 1.93
C ALA A 131 -8.69 -19.72 1.77
N LEU A 132 -7.83 -19.43 2.76
CA LEU A 132 -6.44 -19.88 2.80
C LEU A 132 -6.34 -21.41 2.95
N ALA A 133 -7.12 -22.02 3.84
CA ALA A 133 -7.12 -23.46 4.03
C ALA A 133 -7.54 -24.22 2.77
N ARG A 134 -8.57 -23.76 2.06
CA ARG A 134 -8.97 -24.33 0.76
C ARG A 134 -7.88 -24.27 -0.28
N GLN A 135 -7.13 -23.16 -0.35
CA GLN A 135 -6.05 -23.04 -1.32
C GLN A 135 -4.85 -23.94 -1.01
N LEU A 136 -4.55 -24.17 0.27
CA LEU A 136 -3.49 -25.10 0.69
C LEU A 136 -3.85 -26.57 0.46
N VAL A 137 -5.15 -26.90 0.48
CA VAL A 137 -5.63 -28.28 0.22
C VAL A 137 -5.80 -28.55 -1.29
N ALA A 138 -5.95 -27.51 -2.11
CA ALA A 138 -6.12 -27.61 -3.56
C ALA A 138 -4.79 -27.57 -4.35
N ALA A 139 -3.66 -27.35 -3.69
CA ALA A 139 -2.32 -27.32 -4.27
C ALA A 139 -1.58 -28.62 -4.04
#